data_5b6fad4c7bc7b541b9cd3f1edd234e04
#
_entry.id   5b6fad4c7bc7b541b9cd3f1edd234e04
#
_cell.length_a   1.000
_cell.length_b   1.000
_cell.length_c   1.000
_cell.angle_alpha   90.00
_cell.angle_beta   90.00
_cell.angle_gamma   90.00
#
_symmetry.space_group_name_H-M   'P 1'
#
loop_
_entity.id
_entity.type
_entity.pdbx_description
1 polymer ?
#
loop_
_entity_poly.entity_id
_entity_poly.type
_entity_poly.pdbx_seq_one_letter_code
_entity_poly.pdbx_strand_id
1 'polypeptide(L)'
;MNPRFRGMGRGRRTRRALSRGGSGPAQPLNDALGRWSGVKITPMFGRWGYFVGARLFACFPLRSKQHDLWIRLSHDDQARALRDARIRPHRRFAQRGWVELEVTGPPEIGLALRWLHRAWAAAAKEPEEAT
;
A
#
# COMPACT_ATOMS: atom_id res chain seq x y z
N MET A 1 30.95 13.51 -10.14
CA MET A 1 30.72 13.10 -9.73
C MET A 1 30.35 12.74 -9.60
N ASN A 2 31.06 13.23 -10.07
CA ASN A 2 30.55 12.82 -9.68
C ASN A 2 30.23 12.68 -9.51
N PRO A 3 29.86 12.69 -9.63
CA PRO A 3 29.40 12.27 -9.20
C PRO A 3 28.94 12.03 -9.07
N ARG A 4 28.94 12.40 -9.30
CA ARG A 4 28.43 12.03 -8.93
C ARG A 4 28.04 11.62 -8.47
N PHE A 5 28.52 11.76 -8.71
CA PHE A 5 28.10 11.17 -8.08
C PHE A 5 27.93 10.89 -7.77
N ARG A 6 27.94 11.21 -7.87
CA ARG A 6 27.71 10.72 -7.41
C ARG A 6 27.24 10.13 -6.84
N GLY A 7 27.37 10.56 -7.05
CA GLY A 7 27.02 9.81 -6.29
C GLY A 7 26.60 9.45 -6.09
N MET A 8 26.48 9.39 -5.90
CA MET A 8 26.07 8.77 -5.38
C MET A 8 25.63 8.22 -5.13
N GLY A 9 25.60 8.57 -5.28
CA GLY A 9 25.22 7.83 -4.79
C GLY A 9 24.81 7.54 -4.64
N ARG A 10 24.69 7.50 -4.40
CA ARG A 10 24.28 6.89 -4.03
C ARG A 10 23.68 6.43 -3.66
N GLY A 11 23.48 6.61 -3.70
CA GLY A 11 23.01 5.96 -3.11
C GLY A 11 22.49 5.55 -3.33
N ARG A 12 22.47 5.58 -3.37
CA ARG A 12 22.04 4.99 -3.39
C ARG A 12 21.73 4.21 -3.35
N ARG A 13 21.62 4.17 -3.23
CA ARG A 13 21.36 3.27 -3.17
C ARG A 13 20.85 2.65 -2.61
N THR A 14 20.81 2.56 -2.11
CA THR A 14 20.25 1.95 -1.75
C THR A 14 19.24 1.63 -1.70
N ARG A 15 18.65 1.78 -1.48
CA ARG A 15 17.66 1.56 -1.66
C ARG A 15 17.35 0.81 -2.48
N ARG A 16 17.79 0.53 -2.85
CA ARG A 16 17.59 -0.22 -3.75
C ARG A 16 17.00 -1.43 -3.47
N ALA A 17 17.20 -2.01 -2.46
CA ALA A 17 16.63 -3.20 -2.12
C ALA A 17 15.17 -3.15 -2.20
N LEU A 18 14.60 -2.15 -1.68
CA LEU A 18 13.31 -2.00 -1.76
C LEU A 18 12.86 -1.86 -3.08
N SER A 19 13.56 -1.12 -3.83
CA SER A 19 13.20 -0.83 -5.13
C SER A 19 13.03 -1.99 -5.97
N ARG A 20 13.76 -3.01 -5.74
CA ARG A 20 13.71 -4.10 -6.55
C ARG A 20 12.41 -4.72 -6.60
N GLY A 21 11.78 -4.87 -5.52
CA GLY A 21 10.55 -5.50 -5.53
C GLY A 21 9.50 -4.64 -6.08
N GLY A 22 9.86 -3.44 -6.42
CA GLY A 22 8.89 -2.51 -6.81
C GLY A 22 8.70 -2.27 -8.24
N SER A 23 8.92 -3.20 -9.10
CA SER A 23 8.66 -2.92 -10.47
C SER A 23 7.17 -2.69 -10.67
N GLY A 24 6.80 -1.86 -11.61
CA GLY A 24 5.42 -1.55 -11.89
C GLY A 24 4.76 -0.77 -10.78
N PRO A 25 3.47 -0.95 -10.59
CA PRO A 25 2.71 -0.12 -9.64
C PRO A 25 3.13 -0.28 -8.19
N ALA A 26 3.77 -1.40 -7.83
CA ALA A 26 4.18 -1.59 -6.45
C ALA A 26 5.20 -0.56 -6.02
N GLN A 27 6.09 -0.15 -6.90
CA GLN A 27 7.12 0.79 -6.53
C GLN A 27 6.56 2.15 -6.09
N PRO A 28 5.73 2.82 -6.87
CA PRO A 28 5.19 4.11 -6.41
C PRO A 28 4.33 3.97 -5.18
N LEU A 29 3.63 2.86 -4.99
CA LEU A 29 2.84 2.67 -3.80
C LEU A 29 3.76 2.52 -2.59
N ASN A 30 4.79 1.68 -2.69
CA ASN A 30 5.72 1.49 -1.60
C ASN A 30 6.46 2.79 -1.26
N ASP A 31 6.84 3.54 -2.28
CA ASP A 31 7.53 4.81 -2.06
C ASP A 31 6.64 5.81 -1.32
N ALA A 32 5.39 5.90 -1.70
CA ALA A 32 4.46 6.82 -1.07
C ALA A 32 4.17 6.40 0.37
N LEU A 33 3.83 5.14 0.57
CA LEU A 33 3.45 4.67 1.89
C LEU A 33 4.63 4.67 2.86
N GLY A 34 5.82 4.46 2.35
CA GLY A 34 7.00 4.48 3.20
C GLY A 34 7.27 5.83 3.83
N ARG A 35 6.65 6.89 3.31
CA ARG A 35 6.84 8.22 3.88
C ARG A 35 5.81 8.55 4.94
N TRP A 36 4.75 7.73 5.07
CA TRP A 36 3.69 8.03 6.04
C TRP A 36 4.14 7.57 7.42
N SER A 37 3.79 8.34 8.41
CA SER A 37 4.21 8.09 9.79
C SER A 37 3.83 6.71 10.28
N GLY A 38 4.81 5.99 10.79
CA GLY A 38 4.58 4.70 11.41
C GLY A 38 4.35 3.53 10.45
N VAL A 39 4.42 3.76 9.16
CA VAL A 39 4.15 2.67 8.21
C VAL A 39 5.36 1.75 8.10
N LYS A 40 5.08 0.46 8.20
CA LYS A 40 6.09 -0.56 8.00
C LYS A 40 5.64 -1.39 6.81
N ILE A 41 6.54 -1.63 5.88
CA ILE A 41 6.25 -2.41 4.68
C ILE A 41 7.02 -3.71 4.76
N THR A 42 6.31 -4.82 4.75
CA THR A 42 6.91 -6.13 4.99
C THR A 42 6.40 -7.14 3.97
N PRO A 43 7.28 -7.90 3.34
CA PRO A 43 6.80 -8.97 2.46
C PRO A 43 6.20 -10.08 3.29
N MET A 44 5.05 -10.59 2.86
CA MET A 44 4.42 -11.70 3.56
C MET A 44 3.44 -12.41 2.65
N PHE A 45 3.54 -13.73 2.60
CA PHE A 45 2.62 -14.55 1.81
C PHE A 45 2.42 -14.08 0.37
N GLY A 46 3.53 -13.71 -0.28
CA GLY A 46 3.46 -13.28 -1.67
C GLY A 46 2.96 -11.87 -1.89
N ARG A 47 2.85 -11.08 -0.83
CA ARG A 47 2.36 -9.70 -0.95
C ARG A 47 3.21 -8.77 -0.09
N TRP A 48 3.17 -7.48 -0.43
CA TRP A 48 3.72 -6.44 0.42
C TRP A 48 2.62 -6.13 1.43
N GLY A 49 2.90 -6.31 2.71
CA GLY A 49 1.95 -5.93 3.75
C GLY A 49 2.27 -4.54 4.26
N TYR A 50 1.25 -3.70 4.41
CA TYR A 50 1.41 -2.33 4.91
C TYR A 50 0.78 -2.24 6.30
N PHE A 51 1.63 -1.96 7.28
CA PHE A 51 1.23 -1.97 8.69
C PHE A 51 1.43 -0.62 9.36
N VAL A 52 0.57 -0.33 10.35
CA VAL A 52 0.83 0.71 11.33
C VAL A 52 0.86 -0.04 12.66
N GLY A 53 2.02 -0.08 13.31
CA GLY A 53 2.18 -0.92 14.47
C GLY A 53 1.98 -2.36 14.06
N ALA A 54 1.14 -3.07 14.75
CA ALA A 54 0.83 -4.45 14.42
C ALA A 54 -0.39 -4.60 13.51
N ARG A 55 -0.97 -3.49 13.08
CA ARG A 55 -2.20 -3.55 12.30
C ARG A 55 -1.96 -3.47 10.82
N LEU A 56 -2.36 -4.50 10.11
CA LEU A 56 -2.27 -4.55 8.65
C LEU A 56 -3.44 -3.76 8.08
N PHE A 57 -3.17 -2.75 7.28
CA PHE A 57 -4.26 -1.96 6.69
C PHE A 57 -4.35 -2.11 5.17
N ALA A 58 -3.37 -2.71 4.55
CA ALA A 58 -3.43 -2.92 3.10
C ALA A 58 -2.35 -3.90 2.68
N CYS A 59 -2.48 -4.45 1.48
CA CYS A 59 -1.41 -5.24 0.90
C CYS A 59 -1.50 -5.26 -0.61
N PHE A 60 -0.38 -5.44 -1.27
CA PHE A 60 -0.30 -5.43 -2.73
C PHE A 60 0.63 -6.57 -3.19
N PRO A 61 0.33 -7.22 -4.30
CA PRO A 61 1.13 -8.39 -4.72
C PRO A 61 2.60 -8.10 -4.96
N LEU A 62 3.45 -9.06 -4.60
CA LEU A 62 4.86 -8.97 -4.92
C LEU A 62 5.10 -9.24 -6.39
N ARG A 63 4.28 -10.11 -6.98
CA ARG A 63 4.48 -10.51 -8.36
C ARG A 63 3.98 -9.45 -9.33
N SER A 64 4.81 -9.15 -10.32
CA SER A 64 4.48 -8.07 -11.26
C SER A 64 3.26 -8.36 -12.12
N LYS A 65 2.84 -9.61 -12.20
CA LYS A 65 1.68 -9.96 -13.01
C LYS A 65 0.36 -9.83 -12.28
N GLN A 66 0.42 -9.59 -10.98
CA GLN A 66 -0.80 -9.44 -10.18
C GLN A 66 -0.92 -7.99 -9.78
N HIS A 67 -2.13 -7.47 -9.76
CA HIS A 67 -2.33 -6.04 -9.53
C HIS A 67 -3.43 -5.72 -8.52
N ASP A 68 -3.93 -6.71 -7.80
CA ASP A 68 -5.05 -6.49 -6.90
C ASP A 68 -4.59 -5.95 -5.55
N LEU A 69 -4.78 -4.67 -5.36
CA LEU A 69 -4.52 -4.01 -4.09
C LEU A 69 -5.69 -4.29 -3.16
N TRP A 70 -5.40 -4.69 -1.94
CA TRP A 70 -6.43 -4.91 -0.91
C TRP A 70 -6.26 -3.82 0.15
N ILE A 71 -7.36 -3.20 0.54
CA ILE A 71 -7.35 -2.10 1.50
C ILE A 71 -8.43 -2.36 2.55
N ARG A 72 -8.09 -2.21 3.83
CA ARG A 72 -9.06 -2.35 4.91
C ARG A 72 -9.55 -0.97 5.31
N LEU A 73 -10.83 -0.75 5.18
CA LEU A 73 -11.44 0.56 5.46
C LEU A 73 -12.45 0.43 6.60
N SER A 74 -12.81 1.56 7.19
CA SER A 74 -13.96 1.57 8.09
C SER A 74 -15.18 1.22 7.24
N HIS A 75 -16.25 0.81 7.87
CA HIS A 75 -17.45 0.45 7.11
C HIS A 75 -18.02 1.65 6.36
N ASP A 76 -17.92 2.84 6.93
CA ASP A 76 -18.39 4.03 6.23
C ASP A 76 -17.54 4.31 5.00
N ASP A 77 -16.22 4.21 5.14
CA ASP A 77 -15.35 4.45 4.01
C ASP A 77 -15.47 3.34 2.97
N GLN A 78 -15.70 2.10 3.42
CA GLN A 78 -15.91 1.00 2.49
C GLN A 78 -17.14 1.30 1.62
N ALA A 79 -18.22 1.74 2.23
CA ALA A 79 -19.44 2.04 1.48
C ALA A 79 -19.19 3.15 0.46
N ARG A 80 -18.43 4.16 0.84
CA ARG A 80 -18.11 5.24 -0.08
C ARG A 80 -17.20 4.78 -1.21
N ALA A 81 -16.21 3.98 -0.87
CA ALA A 81 -15.27 3.49 -1.87
C ALA A 81 -15.96 2.62 -2.90
N LEU A 82 -16.92 1.82 -2.46
CA LEU A 82 -17.63 0.92 -3.36
C LEU A 82 -18.54 1.64 -4.36
N ARG A 83 -18.70 2.96 -4.22
CA ARG A 83 -19.43 3.73 -5.21
C ARG A 83 -18.62 3.87 -6.49
N ASP A 84 -17.31 3.69 -6.42
CA ASP A 84 -16.46 3.73 -7.60
C ASP A 84 -16.45 2.34 -8.21
N ALA A 85 -16.85 2.24 -9.48
CA ALA A 85 -16.97 0.95 -10.13
C ALA A 85 -15.66 0.18 -10.22
N ARG A 86 -14.53 0.85 -10.05
CA ARG A 86 -13.23 0.19 -10.08
C ARG A 86 -12.90 -0.52 -8.79
N ILE A 87 -13.65 -0.26 -7.72
CA ILE A 87 -13.40 -0.84 -6.40
C ILE A 87 -14.46 -1.88 -6.10
N ARG A 88 -14.03 -3.07 -5.69
CA ARG A 88 -14.92 -4.19 -5.42
C ARG A 88 -14.79 -4.62 -3.98
N PRO A 89 -15.84 -5.21 -3.40
CA PRO A 89 -15.69 -5.80 -2.07
C PRO A 89 -14.70 -6.96 -2.16
N HIS A 90 -13.88 -7.12 -1.12
CA HIS A 90 -12.93 -8.22 -1.09
C HIS A 90 -13.71 -9.53 -1.06
N ARG A 91 -13.27 -10.50 -1.84
CA ARG A 91 -14.01 -11.75 -1.98
C ARG A 91 -14.16 -12.55 -0.69
N ARG A 92 -13.27 -12.34 0.26
CA ARG A 92 -13.35 -13.07 1.52
C ARG A 92 -13.58 -12.21 2.73
N PHE A 93 -13.00 -11.03 2.75
CA PHE A 93 -12.95 -10.19 3.94
C PHE A 93 -13.77 -8.90 3.84
N ALA A 94 -14.73 -8.88 2.93
CA ALA A 94 -15.56 -7.69 2.76
C ALA A 94 -16.28 -7.32 4.06
N GLN A 95 -16.67 -8.30 4.86
CA GLN A 95 -17.36 -8.04 6.11
C GLN A 95 -16.51 -7.28 7.11
N ARG A 96 -15.20 -7.32 6.94
CA ARG A 96 -14.28 -6.63 7.82
C ARG A 96 -13.77 -5.32 7.23
N GLY A 97 -14.43 -4.84 6.19
CA GLY A 97 -14.08 -3.56 5.58
C GLY A 97 -13.12 -3.64 4.42
N TRP A 98 -12.68 -4.82 4.04
CA TRP A 98 -11.70 -4.95 2.96
C TRP A 98 -12.32 -4.76 1.58
N VAL A 99 -11.60 -4.05 0.73
CA VAL A 99 -11.98 -3.87 -0.67
C VAL A 99 -10.79 -4.24 -1.56
N GLU A 100 -11.05 -4.43 -2.84
CA GLU A 100 -10.03 -4.73 -3.85
C GLU A 100 -10.07 -3.70 -4.96
N LEU A 101 -8.91 -3.33 -5.45
CA LEU A 101 -8.76 -2.38 -6.54
C LEU A 101 -7.62 -2.84 -7.44
N GLU A 102 -7.88 -3.01 -8.73
CA GLU A 102 -6.81 -3.34 -9.67
C GLU A 102 -5.98 -2.10 -9.92
N VAL A 103 -4.69 -2.15 -9.69
CA VAL A 103 -3.80 -1.02 -9.91
C VAL A 103 -2.77 -1.43 -10.95
N THR A 104 -3.06 -1.13 -12.19
CA THR A 104 -2.20 -1.53 -13.29
C THR A 104 -1.29 -0.41 -13.78
N GLY A 105 -1.56 0.81 -13.40
CA GLY A 105 -0.73 1.92 -13.84
C GLY A 105 -1.17 3.23 -13.24
N PRO A 106 -0.62 4.33 -13.76
CA PRO A 106 -0.86 5.65 -13.18
C PRO A 106 -2.32 6.04 -12.96
N PRO A 107 -3.26 5.67 -13.84
CA PRO A 107 -4.63 6.12 -13.59
C PRO A 107 -5.23 5.63 -12.27
N GLU A 108 -4.79 4.47 -11.78
CA GLU A 108 -5.33 3.95 -10.53
C GLU A 108 -4.50 4.35 -9.31
N ILE A 109 -3.29 4.86 -9.52
CA ILE A 109 -2.42 5.17 -8.38
C ILE A 109 -3.03 6.25 -7.49
N GLY A 110 -3.55 7.31 -8.08
CA GLY A 110 -4.17 8.39 -7.29
C GLY A 110 -5.35 7.89 -6.49
N LEU A 111 -6.19 7.09 -7.11
CA LEU A 111 -7.35 6.52 -6.44
C LEU A 111 -6.89 5.61 -5.30
N ALA A 112 -5.88 4.78 -5.56
CA ALA A 112 -5.34 3.89 -4.56
C ALA A 112 -4.81 4.67 -3.36
N LEU A 113 -4.02 5.71 -3.61
CA LEU A 113 -3.42 6.48 -2.53
C LEU A 113 -4.47 7.18 -1.68
N ARG A 114 -5.54 7.63 -2.30
CA ARG A 114 -6.61 8.28 -1.58
C ARG A 114 -7.21 7.35 -0.53
N TRP A 115 -7.56 6.13 -0.93
CA TRP A 115 -8.18 5.20 0.00
C TRP A 115 -7.16 4.57 0.95
N LEU A 116 -5.92 4.40 0.49
CA LEU A 116 -4.85 3.92 1.36
C LEU A 116 -4.60 4.92 2.49
N HIS A 117 -4.65 6.22 2.19
CA HIS A 117 -4.44 7.23 3.22
C HIS A 117 -5.56 7.16 4.26
N ARG A 118 -6.80 6.95 3.83
CA ARG A 118 -7.91 6.80 4.77
C ARG A 118 -7.73 5.56 5.64
N ALA A 119 -7.27 4.47 5.04
CA ALA A 119 -7.04 3.24 5.77
C ALA A 119 -5.92 3.40 6.79
N TRP A 120 -4.85 4.08 6.38
CA TRP A 120 -3.73 4.37 7.26
C TRP A 120 -4.18 5.22 8.44
N ALA A 121 -4.92 6.27 8.18
CA ALA A 121 -5.38 7.16 9.24
C ALA A 121 -6.26 6.42 10.25
N ALA A 122 -7.14 5.55 9.77
CA ALA A 122 -7.99 4.78 10.65
C ALA A 122 -7.18 3.81 11.49
N ALA A 123 -6.21 3.14 10.86
CA ALA A 123 -5.37 2.20 11.58
C ALA A 123 -4.50 2.90 12.62
N ALA A 124 -4.03 4.09 12.29
CA ALA A 124 -3.18 4.85 13.20
C ALA A 124 -3.95 5.32 14.43
N LYS A 125 -5.27 5.48 14.31
CA LYS A 125 -6.06 5.91 15.45
C LYS A 125 -6.53 4.79 16.34
N GLU A 126 -6.48 3.55 15.87
CA GLU A 126 -6.98 2.44 16.67
C GLU A 126 -6.12 2.25 17.91
N PRO A 127 -6.72 1.94 19.06
CA PRO A 127 -5.95 1.65 20.26
C PRO A 127 -5.13 0.40 20.03
N GLU A 128 -3.90 0.46 20.48
CA GLU A 128 -3.04 -0.66 20.29
C GLU A 128 -3.55 -1.83 20.99
N GLU A 129 -4.07 -1.78 22.00
CA GLU A 129 -4.43 -2.81 22.65
C GLU A 129 -5.45 -3.41 22.57
N ALA A 130 -6.08 -2.89 22.08
CA ALA A 130 -7.12 -3.48 21.88
C ALA A 130 -7.07 -4.79 22.24
N THR A 131 -6.49 -5.12 22.53
CA THR A 131 -6.38 -6.32 22.81
C THR A 131 -6.79 -6.88 23.43
#